data_df0522696d1ac68e1937717748c7939e
#
_entry.id   df0522696d1ac68e1937717748c7939e
#
_cell.length_a   1.000
_cell.length_b   1.000
_cell.length_c   1.000
_cell.angle_alpha   90.00
_cell.angle_beta   90.00
_cell.angle_gamma   90.00
#
_symmetry.space_group_name_H-M   'P 1'
#
loop_
_entity.id
_entity.type
_entity.pdbx_description
1 polymer ?
#
loop_
_entity_poly.entity_id
_entity_poly.type
_entity_poly.pdbx_seq_one_letter_code
_entity_poly.pdbx_strand_id
1 'polypeptide(L)'
;MPQNWQKLTDLTGNREFLVERVRLEDSDIVIEGSFELPPLARLSMEDQIFVTAFIQSDGSIKETERLFGVSYPTIKSRLKKIAQQLEFVQLDAAPSKSEVLNRLEKGEISVDDALELLK
;
A
#
# COMPACT_ATOMS: atom_id res chain seq x y z
N MET A 1 21.60 5.72 16.34
CA MET A 1 21.07 6.02 15.01
C MET A 1 20.28 4.87 14.44
N PRO A 2 19.06 5.11 13.97
CA PRO A 2 18.30 4.04 13.31
C PRO A 2 19.03 3.55 12.05
N GLN A 3 18.92 2.27 11.80
CA GLN A 3 19.48 1.66 10.61
C GLN A 3 18.45 1.65 9.49
N ASN A 4 18.93 1.58 8.26
CA ASN A 4 18.05 1.46 7.11
C ASN A 4 17.31 0.13 7.14
N TRP A 5 16.04 0.12 6.71
CA TRP A 5 15.21 -1.08 6.65
C TRP A 5 15.84 -2.19 5.80
N GLN A 6 16.60 -1.82 4.78
CA GLN A 6 17.30 -2.79 3.92
C GLN A 6 18.24 -3.66 4.73
N LYS A 7 18.87 -3.13 5.78
CA LYS A 7 19.73 -3.90 6.66
C LYS A 7 18.98 -5.09 7.29
N LEU A 8 17.73 -4.83 7.71
CA LEU A 8 16.88 -5.88 8.26
C LEU A 8 16.50 -6.90 7.20
N THR A 9 16.19 -6.45 5.99
CA THR A 9 15.88 -7.33 4.87
C THR A 9 17.05 -8.25 4.56
N ASP A 10 18.27 -7.72 4.55
CA ASP A 10 19.48 -8.50 4.32
C ASP A 10 19.70 -9.54 5.42
N LEU A 11 19.51 -9.16 6.67
CA LEU A 11 19.69 -10.05 7.83
C LEU A 11 18.66 -11.18 7.86
N THR A 12 17.45 -10.94 7.39
CA THR A 12 16.39 -11.95 7.36
C THR A 12 16.44 -12.85 6.15
N GLY A 13 17.27 -12.51 5.14
CA GLY A 13 17.35 -13.27 3.88
C GLY A 13 16.06 -13.29 3.10
N ASN A 14 15.31 -12.20 3.12
CA ASN A 14 14.01 -12.04 2.48
C ASN A 14 12.93 -12.98 3.02
N ARG A 15 13.15 -13.59 4.20
CA ARG A 15 12.12 -14.39 4.85
C ARG A 15 11.07 -13.51 5.49
N GLU A 16 9.84 -14.01 5.57
CA GLU A 16 8.77 -13.30 6.27
C GLU A 16 9.08 -13.19 7.75
N PHE A 17 8.73 -12.07 8.34
CA PHE A 17 8.93 -11.85 9.77
C PHE A 17 7.78 -11.04 10.37
N LEU A 18 7.68 -11.12 11.69
CA LEU A 18 6.71 -10.37 12.47
C LEU A 18 7.42 -9.24 13.21
N VAL A 19 6.71 -8.16 13.47
CA VAL A 19 7.20 -7.09 14.32
C VAL A 19 6.70 -7.35 15.75
N GLU A 20 7.61 -7.49 16.69
CA GLU A 20 7.27 -7.80 18.08
C GLU A 20 7.44 -6.63 19.01
N ARG A 21 8.27 -5.67 18.66
CA ARG A 21 8.57 -4.53 19.52
C ARG A 21 8.79 -3.27 18.70
N VAL A 22 8.10 -2.21 19.09
CA VAL A 22 8.23 -0.90 18.45
C VAL A 22 8.41 0.15 19.54
N ARG A 23 9.39 1.02 19.38
CA ARG A 23 9.58 2.20 20.24
C ARG A 23 9.13 3.43 19.48
N LEU A 24 8.33 4.26 20.12
CA LEU A 24 7.96 5.54 19.53
C LEU A 24 9.20 6.42 19.46
N GLU A 25 9.41 7.05 18.30
CA GLU A 25 10.63 7.80 18.03
C GLU A 25 10.80 9.02 18.92
N ASP A 26 9.69 9.63 19.32
CA ASP A 26 9.64 10.86 20.08
C ASP A 26 9.54 10.65 21.60
N SER A 27 9.57 9.41 22.07
CA SER A 27 9.40 9.09 23.48
C SER A 27 10.04 7.76 23.85
N ASP A 28 9.97 7.40 25.13
CA ASP A 28 10.47 6.13 25.63
C ASP A 28 9.38 5.04 25.64
N ILE A 29 8.22 5.33 25.02
CA ILE A 29 7.12 4.37 24.97
C ILE A 29 7.47 3.25 24.01
N VAL A 30 7.34 2.01 24.51
CA VAL A 30 7.57 0.80 23.74
C VAL A 30 6.28 0.00 23.70
N ILE A 31 5.93 -0.47 22.51
CA ILE A 31 4.75 -1.30 22.29
C ILE A 31 5.24 -2.70 21.90
N GLU A 32 4.83 -3.70 22.66
CA GLU A 32 5.18 -5.09 22.40
C GLU A 32 3.93 -5.88 22.00
N GLY A 33 4.10 -6.82 21.10
CA GLY A 33 3.00 -7.64 20.60
C GLY A 33 3.46 -8.50 19.45
N SER A 34 2.55 -8.90 18.61
CA SER A 34 2.86 -9.66 17.41
C SER A 34 2.07 -9.02 16.27
N PHE A 35 2.77 -8.33 15.39
CA PHE A 35 2.15 -7.54 14.32
C PHE A 35 2.69 -7.99 12.97
N GLU A 36 1.77 -8.28 12.05
CA GLU A 36 2.13 -8.61 10.68
C GLU A 36 2.48 -7.35 9.91
N LEU A 37 3.43 -7.47 9.00
CA LEU A 37 3.75 -6.38 8.07
C LEU A 37 2.61 -6.21 7.07
N PRO A 38 2.28 -4.96 6.69
CA PRO A 38 1.36 -4.74 5.58
C PRO A 38 1.97 -5.25 4.26
N PRO A 39 1.13 -5.59 3.26
CA PRO A 39 1.63 -6.15 2.00
C PRO A 39 2.72 -5.33 1.33
N LEU A 40 2.62 -4.00 1.33
CA LEU A 40 3.65 -3.13 0.74
C LEU A 40 5.00 -3.28 1.43
N ALA A 41 5.01 -3.48 2.74
CA ALA A 41 6.26 -3.65 3.50
C ALA A 41 6.90 -5.03 3.27
N ARG A 42 6.15 -6.00 2.74
CA ARG A 42 6.65 -7.33 2.41
C ARG A 42 7.32 -7.40 1.06
N LEU A 43 7.16 -6.40 0.23
CA LEU A 43 7.83 -6.33 -1.07
C LEU A 43 9.35 -6.28 -0.88
N SER A 44 10.09 -6.78 -1.86
CA SER A 44 11.54 -6.61 -1.87
C SER A 44 11.89 -5.11 -1.89
N MET A 45 13.11 -4.78 -1.46
CA MET A 45 13.55 -3.38 -1.50
C MET A 45 13.50 -2.81 -2.92
N GLU A 46 13.87 -3.61 -3.92
CA GLU A 46 13.80 -3.19 -5.31
C GLU A 46 12.37 -2.84 -5.73
N ASP A 47 11.40 -3.68 -5.33
CA ASP A 47 10.01 -3.44 -5.65
C ASP A 47 9.45 -2.22 -4.89
N GLN A 48 9.87 -2.02 -3.65
CA GLN A 48 9.49 -0.84 -2.88
C GLN A 48 9.99 0.44 -3.54
N ILE A 49 11.23 0.44 -4.02
CA ILE A 49 11.82 1.58 -4.74
C ILE A 49 11.05 1.83 -6.03
N PHE A 50 10.74 0.75 -6.76
CA PHE A 50 9.99 0.84 -8.01
C PHE A 50 8.60 1.45 -7.79
N VAL A 51 7.85 0.95 -6.79
CA VAL A 51 6.52 1.47 -6.45
C VAL A 51 6.61 2.95 -6.05
N THR A 52 7.61 3.29 -5.24
CA THR A 52 7.83 4.67 -4.80
C THR A 52 8.07 5.60 -5.99
N ALA A 53 8.96 5.21 -6.90
CA ALA A 53 9.26 5.99 -8.10
C ALA A 53 8.03 6.12 -9.01
N PHE A 54 7.26 5.05 -9.15
CA PHE A 54 6.04 5.07 -9.96
C PHE A 54 5.01 6.05 -9.39
N ILE A 55 4.83 6.05 -8.08
CA ILE A 55 3.92 6.99 -7.42
C ILE A 55 4.43 8.42 -7.54
N GLN A 56 5.74 8.64 -7.37
CA GLN A 56 6.35 9.96 -7.52
C GLN A 56 6.23 10.51 -8.95
N SER A 57 6.08 9.61 -9.91
CA SER A 57 5.86 9.95 -11.32
C SER A 57 4.36 10.14 -11.65
N ASP A 58 3.51 10.26 -10.63
CA ASP A 58 2.06 10.39 -10.77
C ASP A 58 1.42 9.23 -11.54
N GLY A 59 2.01 8.03 -11.45
CA GLY A 59 1.53 6.85 -12.16
C GLY A 59 1.86 6.85 -13.65
N SER A 60 2.79 7.70 -14.09
CA SER A 60 3.19 7.77 -15.50
C SER A 60 4.16 6.63 -15.85
N ILE A 61 3.71 5.72 -16.72
CA ILE A 61 4.55 4.64 -17.20
C ILE A 61 5.71 5.19 -18.04
N LYS A 62 5.44 6.19 -18.85
CA LYS A 62 6.45 6.84 -19.70
C LYS A 62 7.58 7.45 -18.88
N GLU A 63 7.24 8.15 -17.79
CA GLU A 63 8.23 8.74 -16.90
C GLU A 63 9.03 7.66 -16.16
N THR A 64 8.36 6.59 -15.77
CA THR A 64 9.01 5.45 -15.11
C THR A 64 9.99 4.74 -16.04
N GLU A 65 9.63 4.60 -17.33
CA GLU A 65 10.56 4.08 -18.36
C GLU A 65 11.84 4.92 -18.38
N ARG A 66 11.69 6.22 -18.37
CA ARG A 66 12.83 7.15 -18.40
C ARG A 66 13.71 7.00 -17.16
N LEU A 67 13.09 6.92 -15.98
CA LEU A 67 13.81 6.82 -14.70
C LEU A 67 14.62 5.53 -14.57
N PHE A 68 14.07 4.42 -15.03
CA PHE A 68 14.74 3.11 -14.92
C PHE A 68 15.47 2.67 -16.19
N GLY A 69 15.29 3.40 -17.28
CA GLY A 69 15.95 3.07 -18.56
C GLY A 69 15.49 1.75 -19.15
N VAL A 70 14.23 1.36 -18.96
CA VAL A 70 13.65 0.12 -19.44
C VAL A 70 12.42 0.39 -20.31
N SER A 71 12.02 -0.60 -21.11
CA SER A 71 10.90 -0.45 -22.04
C SER A 71 9.54 -0.53 -21.37
N TYR A 72 8.51 -0.04 -22.07
CA TYR A 72 7.12 -0.11 -21.65
C TYR A 72 6.68 -1.52 -21.26
N PRO A 73 6.90 -2.57 -22.06
CA PRO A 73 6.52 -3.92 -21.65
C PRO A 73 7.17 -4.38 -20.36
N THR A 74 8.42 -3.98 -20.12
CA THR A 74 9.14 -4.32 -18.89
C THR A 74 8.48 -3.67 -17.68
N ILE A 75 8.12 -2.38 -17.78
CA ILE A 75 7.41 -1.66 -16.71
C ILE A 75 6.06 -2.32 -16.44
N LYS A 76 5.28 -2.61 -17.49
CA LYS A 76 3.96 -3.25 -17.35
C LYS A 76 4.06 -4.61 -16.68
N SER A 77 5.03 -5.41 -17.08
CA SER A 77 5.26 -6.74 -16.51
C SER A 77 5.61 -6.65 -15.02
N ARG A 78 6.45 -5.70 -14.66
CA ARG A 78 6.87 -5.50 -13.28
C ARG A 78 5.72 -5.02 -12.39
N LEU A 79 4.91 -4.08 -12.89
CA LEU A 79 3.72 -3.62 -12.20
C LEU A 79 2.75 -4.78 -11.93
N LYS A 80 2.58 -5.65 -12.92
CA LYS A 80 1.69 -6.80 -12.80
C LYS A 80 2.16 -7.79 -11.75
N LYS A 81 3.46 -8.07 -11.71
CA LYS A 81 4.05 -8.96 -10.70
C LYS A 81 3.87 -8.40 -9.29
N ILE A 82 4.11 -7.10 -9.13
CA ILE A 82 3.94 -6.43 -7.84
C ILE A 82 2.48 -6.47 -7.42
N ALA A 83 1.56 -6.16 -8.35
CA ALA A 83 0.13 -6.20 -8.07
C ALA A 83 -0.33 -7.58 -7.59
N GLN A 84 0.22 -8.66 -8.16
CA GLN A 84 -0.09 -10.01 -7.74
C GLN A 84 0.36 -10.29 -6.30
N GLN A 85 1.46 -9.70 -5.87
CA GLN A 85 1.94 -9.82 -4.49
C GLN A 85 1.06 -9.05 -3.50
N LEU A 86 0.28 -8.08 -3.99
CA LEU A 86 -0.61 -7.24 -3.18
C LEU A 86 -2.06 -7.71 -3.20
N GLU A 87 -2.32 -8.96 -3.59
CA GLU A 87 -3.67 -9.52 -3.80
C GLU A 87 -4.63 -9.39 -2.63
N PHE A 88 -4.12 -9.25 -1.42
CA PHE A 88 -4.93 -9.31 -0.22
C PHE A 88 -5.43 -7.96 0.28
N VAL A 89 -5.16 -6.88 -0.43
CA VAL A 89 -5.74 -5.60 -0.10
C VAL A 89 -7.08 -5.48 -0.81
N GLN A 90 -8.15 -5.91 -0.13
CA GLN A 90 -9.50 -5.69 -0.61
C GLN A 90 -9.92 -4.29 -0.21
N LEU A 91 -10.03 -3.42 -1.22
CA LEU A 91 -10.68 -2.15 -1.03
C LEU A 91 -12.15 -2.37 -1.37
N ASP A 92 -13.02 -2.12 -0.39
CA ASP A 92 -14.44 -2.06 -0.67
C ASP A 92 -14.65 -0.93 -1.69
N ALA A 93 -15.20 -1.29 -2.85
CA ALA A 93 -15.53 -0.28 -3.85
C ALA A 93 -16.47 0.73 -3.23
N ALA A 94 -16.30 2.01 -3.58
CA ALA A 94 -17.24 3.02 -3.17
C ALA A 94 -18.64 2.63 -3.63
N PRO A 95 -19.67 2.76 -2.77
CA PRO A 95 -21.03 2.35 -3.15
C PRO A 95 -21.51 3.16 -4.35
N SER A 96 -22.24 2.49 -5.26
CA SER A 96 -22.86 3.14 -6.39
C SER A 96 -23.95 4.11 -5.92
N LYS A 97 -24.36 5.04 -6.80
CA LYS A 97 -25.46 5.95 -6.48
C LYS A 97 -26.73 5.19 -6.10
N SER A 98 -27.02 4.09 -6.80
CA SER A 98 -28.20 3.27 -6.53
C SER A 98 -28.14 2.64 -5.13
N GLU A 99 -26.97 2.16 -4.71
CA GLU A 99 -26.79 1.60 -3.38
C GLU A 99 -26.94 2.65 -2.29
N VAL A 100 -26.39 3.85 -2.51
CA VAL A 100 -26.48 4.95 -1.55
C VAL A 100 -27.94 5.39 -1.38
N LEU A 101 -28.66 5.57 -2.49
CA LEU A 101 -30.09 5.95 -2.45
C LEU A 101 -30.95 4.88 -1.78
N ASN A 102 -30.66 3.60 -2.04
CA ASN A 102 -31.36 2.50 -1.42
C ASN A 102 -31.15 2.48 0.09
N ARG A 103 -29.93 2.72 0.56
CA ARG A 103 -29.61 2.81 1.99
C ARG A 103 -30.33 3.98 2.65
N LEU A 104 -30.40 5.11 1.93
CA LEU A 104 -31.13 6.30 2.41
C LEU A 104 -32.61 6.01 2.56
N GLU A 105 -33.25 5.34 1.58
CA GLU A 105 -34.66 4.94 1.64
C GLU A 105 -34.95 4.00 2.81
N LYS A 106 -34.02 3.10 3.11
CA LYS A 106 -34.14 2.14 4.21
C LYS A 106 -33.82 2.76 5.58
N GLY A 107 -33.38 4.01 5.60
CA GLY A 107 -32.99 4.69 6.84
C GLY A 107 -31.68 4.19 7.44
N GLU A 108 -30.87 3.48 6.70
CA GLU A 108 -29.56 3.00 7.14
C GLU A 108 -28.53 4.11 7.25
N ILE A 109 -28.69 5.16 6.42
CA ILE A 109 -27.80 6.33 6.44
C ILE A 109 -28.64 7.60 6.42
N SER A 110 -28.06 8.71 6.90
CA SER A 110 -28.69 10.03 6.86
C SER A 110 -28.52 10.70 5.49
N VAL A 111 -29.26 11.78 5.27
CA VAL A 111 -29.12 12.59 4.05
C VAL A 111 -27.70 13.15 3.95
N ASP A 112 -27.13 13.60 5.06
CA ASP A 112 -25.76 14.13 5.08
C ASP A 112 -24.74 13.06 4.70
N ASP A 113 -24.90 11.84 5.23
CA ASP A 113 -24.04 10.69 4.90
C ASP A 113 -24.17 10.34 3.41
N ALA A 114 -25.39 10.36 2.87
CA ALA A 114 -25.63 10.08 1.46
C ALA A 114 -24.94 11.12 0.58
N LEU A 115 -24.99 12.40 0.92
CA LEU A 115 -24.34 13.48 0.19
C LEU A 115 -22.83 13.32 0.18
N GLU A 116 -22.23 12.90 1.29
CA GLU A 116 -20.78 12.62 1.35
C GLU A 116 -20.39 11.47 0.45
N LEU A 117 -21.18 10.41 0.40
CA LEU A 117 -20.90 9.24 -0.44
C LEU A 117 -21.08 9.51 -1.94
N LEU A 118 -21.89 10.53 -2.29
CA LEU A 118 -22.18 10.89 -3.69
C LEU A 118 -21.22 11.94 -4.28
N LYS A 119 -20.33 12.48 -3.47
CA LYS A 119 -19.33 13.46 -3.93
C LYS A 119 -18.34 12.87 -4.92
#